data_a9366ff4d55b9808483f66988a0ed005
#
_entry.id   a9366ff4d55b9808483f66988a0ed005
#
_cell.length_a   1.000
_cell.length_b   1.000
_cell.length_c   1.000
_cell.angle_alpha   90.00
_cell.angle_beta   90.00
_cell.angle_gamma   90.00
#
_symmetry.space_group_name_H-M   'P 1'
#
loop_
_entity.id
_entity.type
_entity.pdbx_description
1 polymer ?
#
loop_
_entity_poly.entity_id
_entity_poly.type
_entity_poly.pdbx_seq_one_letter_code
_entity_poly.pdbx_strand_id
1 'polypeptide(L)'
;MISKAPLQFLKNLFGNLYFLMFLNGFLLASLFYFKMEATYERGLFTSIKNNIDSRLDGNDTQDSIVVKAMATCHDLMSNRAPVFEGTRILGPSADFFHGTSVDLMTTQGACGSYSQVMAMILKTYNYPVRIAQMKANGAWAAHNIVEVKTGHGWVVLDPTFNAHWVRPDGQLASFDDVHKDWNYYSRQVPAGYDMQYHFEDVRYSNWSKIPVVMPAIKGILNLIIGKAKADAISMRTWFLQIYSIYFYVFLFLYIPVFLFTVRRLIQTKIFPNPEIPLTFRNLVKYMRPVGRQNTEFTR
;
A
#
# COMPACT_ATOMS: atom_id res chain seq x y z
N MET A 1 -18.28 30.11 -20.71
CA MET A 1 -16.96 30.82 -20.71
C MET A 1 -16.26 30.47 -19.42
N ILE A 2 -15.21 29.62 -19.46
CA ILE A 2 -14.40 29.30 -18.27
C ILE A 2 -13.56 30.55 -17.97
N SER A 3 -13.70 31.12 -16.77
CA SER A 3 -12.95 32.29 -16.32
C SER A 3 -11.44 32.06 -16.50
N LYS A 4 -10.72 32.96 -17.17
CA LYS A 4 -9.27 32.90 -17.36
C LYS A 4 -8.49 33.19 -16.05
N ALA A 5 -9.17 33.62 -15.00
CA ALA A 5 -8.58 34.01 -13.73
C ALA A 5 -7.79 32.90 -12.99
N PRO A 6 -8.28 31.63 -12.84
CA PRO A 6 -7.54 30.58 -12.16
C PRO A 6 -6.26 30.18 -12.88
N LEU A 7 -6.27 30.19 -14.22
CA LEU A 7 -5.08 29.86 -15.02
C LEU A 7 -3.97 30.90 -14.86
N GLN A 8 -4.35 32.20 -14.82
CA GLN A 8 -3.39 33.29 -14.61
C GLN A 8 -2.81 33.26 -13.19
N PHE A 9 -3.61 32.96 -12.18
CA PHE A 9 -3.15 32.77 -10.81
C PHE A 9 -2.11 31.67 -10.70
N LEU A 10 -2.39 30.49 -11.26
CA LEU A 10 -1.45 29.38 -11.29
C LEU A 10 -0.16 29.74 -12.01
N LYS A 11 -0.25 30.42 -13.16
CA LYS A 11 0.92 30.88 -13.91
C LYS A 11 1.82 31.80 -13.08
N ASN A 12 1.22 32.72 -12.34
CA ASN A 12 1.94 33.65 -11.47
C ASN A 12 2.58 32.89 -10.28
N LEU A 13 1.86 31.96 -9.67
CA LEU A 13 2.33 31.14 -8.55
C LEU A 13 3.56 30.29 -8.95
N PHE A 14 3.45 29.51 -10.03
CA PHE A 14 4.55 28.71 -10.57
C PHE A 14 5.65 29.56 -11.24
N GLY A 15 5.40 30.85 -11.53
CA GLY A 15 6.39 31.81 -11.93
C GLY A 15 7.25 32.33 -10.78
N ASN A 16 6.77 32.22 -9.53
CA ASN A 16 7.46 32.73 -8.35
C ASN A 16 8.52 31.73 -7.85
N LEU A 17 9.78 32.15 -7.84
CA LEU A 17 10.91 31.31 -7.44
C LEU A 17 10.84 30.90 -5.96
N TYR A 18 10.38 31.80 -5.08
CA TYR A 18 10.24 31.50 -3.64
C TYR A 18 9.18 30.41 -3.41
N PHE A 19 8.07 30.47 -4.15
CA PHE A 19 7.06 29.40 -4.10
C PHE A 19 7.61 28.07 -4.59
N LEU A 20 8.38 28.07 -5.67
CA LEU A 20 9.01 26.85 -6.18
C LEU A 20 10.03 26.26 -5.20
N MET A 21 10.82 27.10 -4.54
CA MET A 21 11.75 26.67 -3.48
C MET A 21 11.01 26.05 -2.30
N PHE A 22 9.95 26.73 -1.82
CA PHE A 22 9.08 26.19 -0.78
C PHE A 22 8.47 24.84 -1.18
N LEU A 23 7.92 24.74 -2.38
CA LEU A 23 7.31 23.51 -2.89
C LEU A 23 8.33 22.36 -2.99
N ASN A 24 9.57 22.64 -3.45
CA ASN A 24 10.65 21.65 -3.45
C ASN A 24 10.98 21.17 -2.04
N GLY A 25 11.11 22.09 -1.08
CA GLY A 25 11.36 21.76 0.33
C GLY A 25 10.25 20.89 0.92
N PHE A 26 8.99 21.23 0.66
CA PHE A 26 7.83 20.47 1.12
C PHE A 26 7.80 19.06 0.51
N LEU A 27 7.97 18.94 -0.82
CA LEU A 27 7.98 17.63 -1.50
C LEU A 27 9.14 16.77 -1.03
N LEU A 28 10.33 17.37 -0.84
CA LEU A 28 11.52 16.66 -0.36
C LEU A 28 11.30 16.15 1.09
N ALA A 29 10.77 16.98 1.99
CA ALA A 29 10.44 16.58 3.35
C ALA A 29 9.40 15.45 3.36
N SER A 30 8.37 15.53 2.50
CA SER A 30 7.38 14.46 2.32
C SER A 30 8.01 13.16 1.84
N LEU A 31 8.97 13.21 0.91
CA LEU A 31 9.71 12.04 0.45
C LEU A 31 10.49 11.37 1.58
N PHE A 32 11.20 12.15 2.40
CA PHE A 32 11.91 11.61 3.57
C PHE A 32 10.94 10.96 4.55
N TYR A 33 9.83 11.63 4.88
CA TYR A 33 8.82 11.11 5.77
C TYR A 33 8.28 9.76 5.29
N PHE A 34 7.76 9.69 4.06
CA PHE A 34 7.19 8.46 3.54
C PHE A 34 8.23 7.34 3.35
N LYS A 35 9.48 7.70 3.04
CA LYS A 35 10.58 6.72 2.98
C LYS A 35 10.89 6.12 4.35
N MET A 36 10.90 6.94 5.40
CA MET A 36 11.12 6.49 6.78
C MET A 36 10.00 5.56 7.23
N GLU A 37 8.73 5.97 7.04
CA GLU A 37 7.56 5.16 7.39
C GLU A 37 7.53 3.82 6.63
N ALA A 38 7.79 3.83 5.32
CA ALA A 38 7.87 2.60 4.53
C ALA A 38 9.01 1.68 4.97
N THR A 39 10.13 2.24 5.43
CA THR A 39 11.27 1.46 5.93
C THR A 39 10.96 0.87 7.30
N TYR A 40 10.35 1.66 8.18
CA TYR A 40 9.89 1.21 9.50
C TYR A 40 8.87 0.06 9.36
N GLU A 41 7.83 0.26 8.56
CA GLU A 41 6.81 -0.77 8.31
C GLU A 41 7.43 -2.07 7.78
N ARG A 42 8.33 -1.97 6.81
CA ARG A 42 9.04 -3.14 6.28
C ARG A 42 9.87 -3.84 7.36
N GLY A 43 10.61 -3.08 8.17
CA GLY A 43 11.40 -3.61 9.29
C GLY A 43 10.54 -4.36 10.30
N LEU A 44 9.38 -3.77 10.67
CA LEU A 44 8.43 -4.37 11.58
C LEU A 44 7.91 -5.73 11.07
N PHE A 45 7.43 -5.78 9.83
CA PHE A 45 6.93 -7.03 9.25
C PHE A 45 8.03 -8.05 8.97
N THR A 46 9.26 -7.61 8.70
CA THR A 46 10.43 -8.49 8.64
C THR A 46 10.74 -9.12 10.01
N SER A 47 10.61 -8.37 11.08
CA SER A 47 10.79 -8.90 12.45
C SER A 47 9.72 -9.93 12.80
N ILE A 48 8.46 -9.68 12.42
CA ILE A 48 7.37 -10.66 12.57
C ILE A 48 7.70 -11.94 11.79
N LYS A 49 8.12 -11.81 10.53
CA LYS A 49 8.55 -12.94 9.71
C LYS A 49 9.67 -13.74 10.38
N ASN A 50 10.72 -13.07 10.86
CA ASN A 50 11.85 -13.73 11.53
C ASN A 50 11.40 -14.49 12.79
N ASN A 51 10.43 -13.96 13.53
CA ASN A 51 9.82 -14.64 14.67
C ASN A 51 9.07 -15.91 14.25
N ILE A 52 8.34 -15.86 13.15
CA ILE A 52 7.67 -17.04 12.58
C ILE A 52 8.73 -18.04 12.12
N ASP A 53 9.75 -17.61 11.37
CA ASP A 53 10.82 -18.45 10.83
C ASP A 53 11.58 -19.19 11.96
N SER A 54 11.78 -18.55 13.11
CA SER A 54 12.43 -19.19 14.27
C SER A 54 11.64 -20.36 14.89
N ARG A 55 10.37 -20.51 14.51
CA ARG A 55 9.48 -21.60 14.96
C ARG A 55 9.22 -22.63 13.84
N LEU A 56 9.85 -22.46 12.67
CA LEU A 56 9.73 -23.41 11.57
C LEU A 56 10.77 -24.53 11.75
N ASP A 57 10.33 -25.74 11.41
CA ASP A 57 11.19 -26.90 11.30
C ASP A 57 11.57 -27.13 9.83
N GLY A 58 12.69 -27.81 9.57
CA GLY A 58 13.15 -28.06 8.19
C GLY A 58 12.18 -28.86 7.31
N ASN A 59 11.14 -29.45 7.89
CA ASN A 59 10.09 -30.21 7.22
C ASN A 59 8.78 -29.42 7.05
N ASP A 60 8.71 -28.14 7.46
CA ASP A 60 7.50 -27.35 7.34
C ASP A 60 7.12 -27.14 5.89
N THR A 61 5.88 -27.51 5.55
CA THR A 61 5.28 -27.28 4.24
C THR A 61 4.81 -25.82 4.11
N GLN A 62 4.47 -25.40 2.88
CA GLN A 62 3.86 -24.09 2.67
C GLN A 62 2.59 -23.89 3.49
N ASP A 63 1.75 -24.90 3.60
CA ASP A 63 0.52 -24.87 4.39
C ASP A 63 0.83 -24.66 5.89
N SER A 64 1.86 -25.37 6.42
CA SER A 64 2.32 -25.18 7.80
C SER A 64 2.82 -23.77 8.07
N ILE A 65 3.62 -23.20 7.16
CA ILE A 65 4.10 -21.81 7.26
C ILE A 65 2.92 -20.83 7.31
N VAL A 66 1.93 -21.02 6.45
CA VAL A 66 0.74 -20.17 6.35
C VAL A 66 -0.10 -20.24 7.63
N VAL A 67 -0.30 -21.43 8.19
CA VAL A 67 -1.04 -21.62 9.46
C VAL A 67 -0.26 -21.00 10.65
N LYS A 68 1.06 -21.20 10.73
CA LYS A 68 1.89 -20.56 11.78
C LYS A 68 1.87 -19.03 11.65
N ALA A 69 1.89 -18.50 10.43
CA ALA A 69 1.75 -17.06 10.18
C ALA A 69 0.40 -16.53 10.62
N MET A 70 -0.69 -17.28 10.38
CA MET A 70 -2.03 -16.92 10.83
C MET A 70 -2.14 -16.93 12.36
N ALA A 71 -1.65 -17.96 13.03
CA ALA A 71 -1.63 -18.03 14.48
C ALA A 71 -0.85 -16.87 15.09
N THR A 72 0.34 -16.56 14.54
CA THR A 72 1.13 -15.41 14.99
C THR A 72 0.40 -14.08 14.76
N CYS A 73 -0.27 -13.91 13.62
CA CYS A 73 -1.10 -12.74 13.35
C CYS A 73 -2.23 -12.60 14.37
N HIS A 74 -2.95 -13.68 14.62
CA HIS A 74 -4.04 -13.72 15.60
C HIS A 74 -3.55 -13.33 16.99
N ASP A 75 -2.46 -13.93 17.47
CA ASP A 75 -1.88 -13.66 18.78
C ASP A 75 -1.46 -12.19 18.94
N LEU A 76 -0.77 -11.63 17.94
CA LEU A 76 -0.38 -10.22 17.92
C LEU A 76 -1.58 -9.29 17.97
N MET A 77 -2.63 -9.62 17.22
CA MET A 77 -3.79 -8.77 17.08
C MET A 77 -4.78 -8.88 18.26
N SER A 78 -4.97 -10.06 18.83
CA SER A 78 -5.86 -10.28 19.97
C SER A 78 -5.28 -9.71 21.27
N ASN A 79 -3.98 -9.82 21.50
CA ASN A 79 -3.33 -9.33 22.71
C ASN A 79 -3.15 -7.80 22.77
N ARG A 80 -3.36 -7.08 21.67
CA ARG A 80 -3.28 -5.62 21.67
C ARG A 80 -4.46 -4.93 22.37
N ALA A 81 -5.66 -5.53 22.35
CA ALA A 81 -6.87 -4.93 22.90
C ALA A 81 -6.70 -4.51 24.38
N PRO A 82 -6.20 -5.35 25.30
CA PRO A 82 -6.01 -4.97 26.70
C PRO A 82 -5.00 -3.82 26.88
N VAL A 83 -4.07 -3.63 25.93
CA VAL A 83 -3.02 -2.60 26.00
C VAL A 83 -3.54 -1.26 25.48
N PHE A 84 -4.34 -1.27 24.42
CA PHE A 84 -4.71 -0.06 23.68
C PHE A 84 -6.20 0.32 23.82
N GLU A 85 -6.96 -0.44 24.61
CA GLU A 85 -8.39 -0.19 24.81
C GLU A 85 -8.62 1.23 25.38
N GLY A 86 -9.55 1.96 24.75
CA GLY A 86 -9.92 3.31 25.17
C GLY A 86 -8.92 4.42 24.85
N THR A 87 -7.78 4.12 24.24
CA THR A 87 -6.75 5.13 23.93
C THR A 87 -6.58 5.33 22.43
N ARG A 88 -6.69 6.58 22.00
CA ARG A 88 -6.28 7.03 20.66
C ARG A 88 -4.82 7.50 20.72
N ILE A 89 -3.89 6.55 20.76
CA ILE A 89 -2.47 6.83 21.03
C ILE A 89 -1.75 7.45 19.82
N LEU A 90 -2.28 7.27 18.62
CA LEU A 90 -1.48 7.41 17.40
C LEU A 90 -1.53 8.79 16.74
N GLY A 91 -2.36 9.70 17.24
CA GLY A 91 -2.44 11.07 16.74
C GLY A 91 -2.95 11.22 15.28
N PRO A 92 -3.00 12.47 14.76
CA PRO A 92 -3.60 12.77 13.46
C PRO A 92 -2.93 12.09 12.26
N SER A 93 -1.62 11.82 12.34
CA SER A 93 -0.89 11.20 11.22
C SER A 93 -1.39 9.80 10.91
N ALA A 94 -1.78 9.03 11.94
CA ALA A 94 -2.34 7.70 11.77
C ALA A 94 -3.74 7.71 11.13
N ASP A 95 -4.53 8.73 11.40
CA ASP A 95 -5.85 8.91 10.78
C ASP A 95 -5.74 9.26 9.29
N PHE A 96 -4.73 10.07 8.91
CA PHE A 96 -4.51 10.50 7.52
C PHE A 96 -3.77 9.47 6.67
N PHE A 97 -2.78 8.79 7.25
CA PHE A 97 -1.88 7.88 6.57
C PHE A 97 -1.96 6.49 7.18
N HIS A 98 -3.15 5.90 7.14
CA HIS A 98 -3.41 4.60 7.77
C HIS A 98 -2.64 3.46 7.07
N GLY A 99 -1.41 3.23 7.52
CA GLY A 99 -0.60 2.10 7.10
C GLY A 99 -0.94 0.81 7.86
N THR A 100 -0.53 -0.33 7.33
CA THR A 100 -0.79 -1.63 7.97
C THR A 100 -0.09 -1.76 9.32
N SER A 101 1.03 -1.06 9.52
CA SER A 101 1.72 -0.97 10.82
C SER A 101 0.86 -0.29 11.90
N VAL A 102 -0.02 0.63 11.53
CA VAL A 102 -0.96 1.29 12.45
C VAL A 102 -1.99 0.27 12.98
N ASP A 103 -2.42 -0.67 12.15
CA ASP A 103 -3.35 -1.72 12.57
C ASP A 103 -2.81 -2.58 13.72
N LEU A 104 -1.49 -2.77 13.81
CA LEU A 104 -0.85 -3.48 14.92
C LEU A 104 -0.90 -2.69 16.24
N MET A 105 -0.99 -1.38 16.18
CA MET A 105 -0.90 -0.47 17.33
C MET A 105 -2.24 0.17 17.70
N THR A 106 -3.35 -0.38 17.22
CA THR A 106 -4.69 0.15 17.49
C THR A 106 -5.70 -0.98 17.65
N THR A 107 -6.75 -0.77 18.45
CA THR A 107 -7.89 -1.68 18.55
C THR A 107 -8.97 -1.37 17.52
N GLN A 108 -8.82 -0.33 16.72
CA GLN A 108 -9.78 0.03 15.69
C GLN A 108 -9.69 -0.96 14.52
N GLY A 109 -10.86 -1.35 13.99
CA GLY A 109 -10.95 -2.20 12.80
C GLY A 109 -10.78 -3.69 13.11
N ALA A 110 -11.87 -4.37 13.45
CA ALA A 110 -11.90 -5.79 13.78
C ALA A 110 -11.29 -6.69 12.66
N CYS A 111 -12.14 -7.39 11.92
CA CYS A 111 -11.71 -8.33 10.87
C CYS A 111 -10.87 -7.66 9.73
N GLY A 112 -11.11 -6.36 9.47
CA GLY A 112 -10.35 -5.61 8.46
C GLY A 112 -8.86 -5.51 8.79
N SER A 113 -8.52 -5.10 10.02
CA SER A 113 -7.15 -4.98 10.49
C SER A 113 -6.44 -6.33 10.55
N TYR A 114 -7.08 -7.36 11.09
CA TYR A 114 -6.53 -8.72 11.09
C TYR A 114 -6.17 -9.19 9.68
N SER A 115 -7.08 -8.98 8.72
CA SER A 115 -6.86 -9.38 7.32
C SER A 115 -5.72 -8.58 6.65
N GLN A 116 -5.57 -7.28 6.97
CA GLN A 116 -4.49 -6.47 6.42
C GLN A 116 -3.13 -6.90 6.99
N VAL A 117 -3.03 -7.07 8.30
CA VAL A 117 -1.80 -7.53 8.97
C VAL A 117 -1.41 -8.92 8.45
N MET A 118 -2.36 -9.86 8.40
CA MET A 118 -2.11 -11.20 7.86
C MET A 118 -1.63 -11.16 6.40
N ALA A 119 -2.31 -10.40 5.55
CA ALA A 119 -1.91 -10.25 4.16
C ALA A 119 -0.52 -9.64 4.02
N MET A 120 -0.15 -8.69 4.89
CA MET A 120 1.19 -8.10 4.90
C MET A 120 2.25 -9.09 5.35
N ILE A 121 2.00 -9.90 6.39
CA ILE A 121 2.89 -10.99 6.82
C ILE A 121 3.13 -11.97 5.65
N LEU A 122 2.06 -12.46 5.00
CA LEU A 122 2.18 -13.39 3.89
C LEU A 122 2.93 -12.81 2.68
N LYS A 123 2.79 -11.50 2.43
CA LYS A 123 3.58 -10.81 1.40
C LYS A 123 5.08 -10.80 1.70
N THR A 124 5.52 -10.83 2.96
CA THR A 124 6.95 -10.94 3.29
C THR A 124 7.55 -12.28 2.88
N TYR A 125 6.71 -13.31 2.73
CA TYR A 125 7.06 -14.62 2.19
C TYR A 125 6.92 -14.71 0.66
N ASN A 126 6.56 -13.59 0.00
CA ASN A 126 6.27 -13.53 -1.44
C ASN A 126 5.07 -14.39 -1.89
N TYR A 127 4.17 -14.74 -0.98
CA TYR A 127 2.94 -15.43 -1.39
C TYR A 127 1.99 -14.46 -2.10
N PRO A 128 1.34 -14.89 -3.18
CA PRO A 128 0.19 -14.18 -3.71
C PRO A 128 -0.95 -14.23 -2.71
N VAL A 129 -1.46 -13.05 -2.31
CA VAL A 129 -2.55 -12.92 -1.33
C VAL A 129 -3.66 -12.04 -1.85
N ARG A 130 -4.87 -12.28 -1.38
CA ARG A 130 -6.03 -11.43 -1.60
C ARG A 130 -6.87 -11.35 -0.33
N ILE A 131 -7.34 -10.16 -0.01
CA ILE A 131 -8.29 -9.93 1.07
C ILE A 131 -9.69 -10.03 0.45
N ALA A 132 -10.51 -10.89 1.03
CA ALA A 132 -11.84 -11.17 0.55
C ALA A 132 -12.89 -10.63 1.53
N GLN A 133 -14.00 -10.13 0.99
CA GLN A 133 -15.16 -9.70 1.76
C GLN A 133 -16.25 -10.75 1.63
N MET A 134 -16.61 -11.36 2.75
CA MET A 134 -17.68 -12.34 2.79
C MET A 134 -19.05 -11.67 2.76
N LYS A 135 -19.99 -12.37 2.17
CA LYS A 135 -21.41 -12.13 2.30
C LYS A 135 -21.96 -12.99 3.45
N ALA A 136 -22.75 -12.40 4.31
CA ALA A 136 -23.47 -13.10 5.37
C ALA A 136 -24.88 -12.53 5.52
N ASN A 137 -25.86 -13.40 5.63
CA ASN A 137 -27.28 -13.04 5.73
C ASN A 137 -27.72 -12.06 4.62
N GLY A 138 -27.22 -12.27 3.40
CA GLY A 138 -27.49 -11.42 2.25
C GLY A 138 -26.73 -10.08 2.20
N ALA A 139 -26.01 -9.69 3.27
CA ALA A 139 -25.26 -8.45 3.34
C ALA A 139 -23.77 -8.63 2.96
N TRP A 140 -23.25 -7.72 2.13
CA TRP A 140 -21.83 -7.70 1.78
C TRP A 140 -20.96 -7.03 2.83
N ALA A 141 -19.73 -7.47 2.93
CA ALA A 141 -18.71 -6.96 3.85
C ALA A 141 -19.05 -7.19 5.34
N ALA A 142 -19.83 -8.23 5.62
CA ALA A 142 -20.10 -8.65 6.98
C ALA A 142 -18.82 -9.09 7.70
N HIS A 143 -17.92 -9.77 6.97
CA HIS A 143 -16.63 -10.23 7.49
C HIS A 143 -15.54 -10.15 6.42
N ASN A 144 -14.26 -10.03 6.86
CA ASN A 144 -13.10 -10.07 5.98
C ASN A 144 -12.22 -11.27 6.33
N ILE A 145 -11.82 -11.99 5.31
CA ILE A 145 -10.92 -13.14 5.39
C ILE A 145 -9.73 -12.93 4.44
N VAL A 146 -8.74 -13.78 4.54
CA VAL A 146 -7.56 -13.78 3.67
C VAL A 146 -7.52 -15.07 2.86
N GLU A 147 -7.25 -14.95 1.58
CA GLU A 147 -6.87 -16.09 0.78
C GLU A 147 -5.42 -15.95 0.33
N VAL A 148 -4.69 -17.04 0.39
CA VAL A 148 -3.30 -17.13 -0.01
C VAL A 148 -3.12 -18.26 -1.01
N LYS A 149 -2.27 -18.06 -2.01
CA LYS A 149 -1.98 -19.08 -3.01
C LYS A 149 -0.77 -19.89 -2.57
N THR A 150 -0.99 -21.17 -2.26
CA THR A 150 0.03 -22.17 -1.99
C THR A 150 0.29 -23.04 -3.22
N GLY A 151 1.13 -24.06 -3.11
CA GLY A 151 1.38 -25.04 -4.18
C GLY A 151 0.14 -25.80 -4.63
N HIS A 152 -0.86 -25.91 -3.77
CA HIS A 152 -2.12 -26.64 -4.03
C HIS A 152 -3.27 -25.73 -4.51
N GLY A 153 -3.04 -24.42 -4.62
CA GLY A 153 -4.06 -23.47 -5.06
C GLY A 153 -4.33 -22.36 -4.04
N TRP A 154 -5.49 -21.73 -4.16
CA TRP A 154 -5.94 -20.72 -3.20
C TRP A 154 -6.52 -21.42 -1.98
N VAL A 155 -6.06 -21.03 -0.79
CA VAL A 155 -6.56 -21.52 0.50
C VAL A 155 -7.10 -20.36 1.32
N VAL A 156 -8.13 -20.62 2.13
CA VAL A 156 -8.82 -19.59 2.93
C VAL A 156 -8.39 -19.64 4.38
N LEU A 157 -8.21 -18.44 4.95
CA LEU A 157 -7.78 -18.22 6.34
C LEU A 157 -8.64 -17.13 6.97
N ASP A 158 -9.02 -17.34 8.20
CA ASP A 158 -9.69 -16.33 9.02
C ASP A 158 -8.79 -15.94 10.22
N PRO A 159 -7.97 -14.90 10.08
CA PRO A 159 -7.07 -14.49 11.15
C PRO A 159 -7.80 -13.89 12.36
N THR A 160 -9.05 -13.46 12.21
CA THR A 160 -9.85 -12.91 13.31
C THR A 160 -10.21 -13.97 14.35
N PHE A 161 -10.53 -15.16 13.88
CA PHE A 161 -10.91 -16.30 14.72
C PHE A 161 -9.81 -17.36 14.81
N ASN A 162 -8.62 -17.12 14.25
CA ASN A 162 -7.55 -18.11 14.11
C ASN A 162 -8.04 -19.40 13.45
N ALA A 163 -8.90 -19.26 12.43
CA ALA A 163 -9.56 -20.39 11.78
C ALA A 163 -9.00 -20.68 10.40
N HIS A 164 -8.80 -21.95 10.12
CA HIS A 164 -8.49 -22.50 8.81
C HIS A 164 -9.23 -23.82 8.65
N TRP A 165 -9.42 -24.24 7.43
CA TRP A 165 -10.18 -25.45 7.13
C TRP A 165 -9.31 -26.44 6.37
N VAL A 166 -9.45 -27.71 6.76
CA VAL A 166 -8.66 -28.81 6.21
C VAL A 166 -9.59 -29.75 5.45
N ARG A 167 -9.23 -30.06 4.22
CA ARG A 167 -9.90 -31.04 3.37
C ARG A 167 -9.69 -32.47 3.89
N PRO A 168 -10.53 -33.44 3.47
CA PRO A 168 -10.33 -34.83 3.83
C PRO A 168 -8.97 -35.43 3.46
N ASP A 169 -8.30 -34.85 2.45
CA ASP A 169 -6.95 -35.24 2.01
C ASP A 169 -5.80 -34.62 2.85
N GLY A 170 -6.14 -33.84 3.88
CA GLY A 170 -5.18 -33.18 4.79
C GLY A 170 -4.64 -31.84 4.29
N GLN A 171 -5.02 -31.36 3.11
CA GLN A 171 -4.61 -30.06 2.58
C GLN A 171 -5.55 -28.94 3.06
N LEU A 172 -5.05 -27.69 3.05
CA LEU A 172 -5.90 -26.55 3.35
C LEU A 172 -7.00 -26.37 2.30
N ALA A 173 -8.21 -26.00 2.77
CA ALA A 173 -9.37 -25.80 1.92
C ALA A 173 -9.38 -24.40 1.29
N SER A 174 -9.94 -24.32 0.08
CA SER A 174 -10.28 -23.04 -0.56
C SER A 174 -11.62 -22.49 -0.06
N PHE A 175 -11.92 -21.22 -0.40
CA PHE A 175 -13.25 -20.66 -0.16
C PHE A 175 -14.36 -21.54 -0.79
N ASP A 176 -14.14 -21.96 -2.04
CA ASP A 176 -15.10 -22.78 -2.78
C ASP A 176 -15.34 -24.15 -2.14
N ASP A 177 -14.32 -24.78 -1.56
CA ASP A 177 -14.47 -26.04 -0.83
C ASP A 177 -15.38 -25.83 0.39
N VAL A 178 -15.09 -24.81 1.20
CA VAL A 178 -15.86 -24.50 2.40
C VAL A 178 -17.29 -24.07 2.05
N HIS A 179 -17.48 -23.29 1.00
CA HIS A 179 -18.81 -22.89 0.51
C HIS A 179 -19.67 -24.09 0.11
N LYS A 180 -19.08 -25.07 -0.62
CA LYS A 180 -19.81 -26.24 -1.14
C LYS A 180 -20.26 -27.20 -0.04
N ASP A 181 -19.49 -27.34 1.02
CA ASP A 181 -19.79 -28.28 2.11
C ASP A 181 -19.61 -27.65 3.49
N TRP A 182 -20.34 -26.57 3.73
CA TRP A 182 -20.31 -25.90 5.03
C TRP A 182 -20.65 -26.84 6.20
N ASN A 183 -21.50 -27.85 5.98
CA ASN A 183 -21.85 -28.82 7.01
C ASN A 183 -20.64 -29.62 7.52
N TYR A 184 -19.72 -29.96 6.63
CA TYR A 184 -18.46 -30.62 6.99
C TYR A 184 -17.51 -29.63 7.67
N TYR A 185 -17.28 -28.47 7.06
CA TYR A 185 -16.28 -27.52 7.51
C TYR A 185 -16.70 -26.73 8.76
N SER A 186 -17.98 -26.55 9.02
CA SER A 186 -18.49 -25.90 10.23
C SER A 186 -18.09 -26.62 11.53
N ARG A 187 -17.74 -27.91 11.45
CA ARG A 187 -17.25 -28.69 12.60
C ARG A 187 -15.79 -28.40 12.96
N GLN A 188 -15.08 -27.71 12.08
CA GLN A 188 -13.65 -27.36 12.26
C GLN A 188 -13.46 -25.94 12.82
N VAL A 189 -14.53 -25.16 12.96
CA VAL A 189 -14.40 -23.79 13.48
C VAL A 189 -14.06 -23.80 14.97
N PRO A 190 -13.23 -22.85 15.42
CA PRO A 190 -12.89 -22.73 16.84
C PRO A 190 -14.08 -22.29 17.69
N ALA A 191 -14.00 -22.53 19.00
CA ALA A 191 -14.99 -22.02 19.95
C ALA A 191 -15.08 -20.50 19.85
N GLY A 192 -16.32 -19.97 19.81
CA GLY A 192 -16.58 -18.52 19.66
C GLY A 192 -16.60 -18.02 18.20
N TYR A 193 -16.44 -18.90 17.21
CA TYR A 193 -16.66 -18.52 15.82
C TYR A 193 -18.12 -18.11 15.60
N ASP A 194 -18.32 -16.99 14.92
CA ASP A 194 -19.67 -16.52 14.62
C ASP A 194 -20.25 -17.29 13.43
N MET A 195 -21.20 -18.19 13.72
CA MET A 195 -21.81 -19.08 12.74
C MET A 195 -22.63 -18.37 11.65
N GLN A 196 -22.87 -17.07 11.77
CA GLN A 196 -23.46 -16.30 10.67
C GLN A 196 -22.52 -16.19 9.47
N TYR A 197 -21.18 -16.39 9.66
CA TYR A 197 -20.18 -16.37 8.59
C TYR A 197 -20.07 -17.75 7.92
N HIS A 198 -21.14 -18.17 7.27
CA HIS A 198 -21.27 -19.51 6.68
C HIS A 198 -20.89 -19.58 5.19
N PHE A 199 -20.00 -18.70 4.73
CA PHE A 199 -19.41 -18.76 3.38
C PHE A 199 -20.43 -18.69 2.23
N GLU A 200 -21.45 -17.79 2.33
CA GLU A 200 -22.46 -17.64 1.26
C GLU A 200 -21.88 -17.25 -0.09
N ASP A 201 -21.02 -16.24 -0.11
CA ASP A 201 -20.40 -15.68 -1.31
C ASP A 201 -19.20 -14.81 -0.93
N VAL A 202 -18.34 -14.51 -1.90
CA VAL A 202 -17.11 -13.74 -1.71
C VAL A 202 -16.90 -12.71 -2.80
N ARG A 203 -16.42 -11.53 -2.43
CA ARG A 203 -15.90 -10.54 -3.38
C ARG A 203 -14.56 -10.00 -2.92
N TYR A 204 -13.67 -9.71 -3.87
CA TYR A 204 -12.31 -9.23 -3.59
C TYR A 204 -12.21 -7.70 -3.65
N SER A 205 -13.07 -7.05 -4.42
CA SER A 205 -13.14 -5.60 -4.54
C SER A 205 -14.58 -5.10 -4.58
N ASN A 206 -14.84 -3.99 -3.90
CA ASN A 206 -16.11 -3.29 -4.03
C ASN A 206 -16.03 -2.28 -5.19
N TRP A 207 -16.41 -2.74 -6.37
CA TRP A 207 -16.35 -1.94 -7.61
C TRP A 207 -17.36 -0.80 -7.68
N SER A 208 -18.25 -0.66 -6.71
CA SER A 208 -19.21 0.46 -6.59
C SER A 208 -18.84 1.46 -5.50
N LYS A 209 -17.71 1.27 -4.77
CA LYS A 209 -17.34 2.09 -3.60
C LYS A 209 -17.15 3.57 -3.97
N ILE A 210 -16.55 3.87 -5.11
CA ILE A 210 -16.38 5.23 -5.63
C ILE A 210 -17.08 5.27 -6.99
N PRO A 211 -18.25 5.94 -7.09
CA PRO A 211 -18.99 6.03 -8.34
C PRO A 211 -18.12 6.57 -9.47
N VAL A 212 -18.35 6.09 -10.68
CA VAL A 212 -17.62 6.43 -11.92
C VAL A 212 -16.17 5.90 -11.93
N VAL A 213 -15.37 6.14 -10.88
CA VAL A 213 -13.95 5.79 -10.85
C VAL A 213 -13.75 4.27 -10.79
N MET A 214 -14.37 3.59 -9.83
CA MET A 214 -14.20 2.14 -9.66
C MET A 214 -14.76 1.33 -10.84
N PRO A 215 -15.95 1.64 -11.38
CA PRO A 215 -16.44 1.01 -12.59
C PRO A 215 -15.55 1.24 -13.81
N ALA A 216 -14.96 2.44 -13.98
CA ALA A 216 -14.03 2.72 -15.06
C ALA A 216 -12.75 1.90 -14.95
N ILE A 217 -12.16 1.82 -13.75
CA ILE A 217 -11.00 0.96 -13.48
C ILE A 217 -11.34 -0.51 -13.80
N LYS A 218 -12.49 -1.00 -13.32
CA LYS A 218 -12.96 -2.35 -13.63
C LYS A 218 -13.09 -2.60 -15.13
N GLY A 219 -13.66 -1.62 -15.86
CA GLY A 219 -13.78 -1.68 -17.31
C GLY A 219 -12.43 -1.84 -18.02
N ILE A 220 -11.44 -1.04 -17.62
CA ILE A 220 -10.06 -1.13 -18.13
C ILE A 220 -9.44 -2.49 -17.82
N LEU A 221 -9.56 -2.96 -16.57
CA LEU A 221 -9.04 -4.26 -16.17
C LEU A 221 -9.70 -5.40 -16.93
N ASN A 222 -11.01 -5.35 -17.14
CA ASN A 222 -11.72 -6.35 -17.94
C ASN A 222 -11.18 -6.45 -19.37
N LEU A 223 -10.81 -5.31 -19.97
CA LEU A 223 -10.24 -5.26 -21.32
C LEU A 223 -8.81 -5.82 -21.37
N ILE A 224 -7.98 -5.56 -20.33
CA ILE A 224 -6.56 -5.95 -20.33
C ILE A 224 -6.38 -7.41 -19.90
N ILE A 225 -7.06 -7.86 -18.85
CA ILE A 225 -6.81 -9.16 -18.21
C ILE A 225 -8.01 -10.12 -18.23
N GLY A 226 -9.16 -9.65 -18.73
CA GLY A 226 -10.41 -10.41 -18.78
C GLY A 226 -11.22 -10.35 -17.48
N LYS A 227 -12.54 -10.51 -17.60
CA LYS A 227 -13.51 -10.33 -16.50
C LYS A 227 -13.21 -11.20 -15.28
N ALA A 228 -12.94 -12.50 -15.48
CA ALA A 228 -12.70 -13.43 -14.38
C ALA A 228 -11.48 -13.04 -13.53
N LYS A 229 -10.37 -12.63 -14.17
CA LYS A 229 -9.18 -12.16 -13.47
C LYS A 229 -9.41 -10.80 -12.80
N ALA A 230 -10.13 -9.88 -13.44
CA ALA A 230 -10.47 -8.57 -12.87
C ALA A 230 -11.36 -8.71 -11.62
N ASP A 231 -12.33 -9.61 -11.63
CA ASP A 231 -13.19 -9.87 -10.46
C ASP A 231 -12.42 -10.51 -9.30
N ALA A 232 -11.34 -11.26 -9.58
CA ALA A 232 -10.47 -11.88 -8.58
C ALA A 232 -9.41 -10.92 -7.97
N ILE A 233 -9.31 -9.68 -8.46
CA ILE A 233 -8.38 -8.69 -7.91
C ILE A 233 -8.88 -8.15 -6.58
N SER A 234 -8.03 -8.22 -5.56
CA SER A 234 -8.23 -7.54 -4.30
C SER A 234 -7.52 -6.18 -4.30
N MET A 235 -8.27 -5.11 -4.56
CA MET A 235 -7.72 -3.73 -4.53
C MET A 235 -7.09 -3.39 -3.17
N ARG A 236 -7.58 -3.96 -2.07
CA ARG A 236 -7.04 -3.74 -0.73
C ARG A 236 -5.59 -4.17 -0.61
N THR A 237 -5.18 -5.26 -1.28
CA THR A 237 -3.79 -5.74 -1.22
C THR A 237 -2.80 -4.83 -1.93
N TRP A 238 -3.26 -3.94 -2.82
CA TRP A 238 -2.41 -2.94 -3.45
C TRP A 238 -2.03 -1.83 -2.47
N PHE A 239 -2.93 -1.51 -1.53
CA PHE A 239 -2.73 -0.44 -0.55
C PHE A 239 -2.09 -0.91 0.77
N LEU A 240 -1.70 -2.19 0.88
CA LEU A 240 -1.04 -2.69 2.09
C LEU A 240 0.26 -1.94 2.42
N GLN A 241 0.99 -1.49 1.41
CA GLN A 241 2.22 -0.71 1.55
C GLN A 241 1.98 0.76 1.17
N ILE A 242 1.01 1.39 1.80
CA ILE A 242 0.55 2.73 1.43
C ILE A 242 1.67 3.79 1.48
N TYR A 243 2.58 3.70 2.43
CA TYR A 243 3.71 4.61 2.54
C TYR A 243 4.67 4.51 1.35
N SER A 244 4.89 3.30 0.82
CA SER A 244 5.66 3.11 -0.42
C SER A 244 4.94 3.74 -1.61
N ILE A 245 3.62 3.64 -1.69
CA ILE A 245 2.82 4.27 -2.76
C ILE A 245 2.96 5.80 -2.66
N TYR A 246 2.78 6.39 -1.48
CA TYR A 246 2.97 7.82 -1.30
C TYR A 246 4.38 8.27 -1.65
N PHE A 247 5.41 7.52 -1.25
CA PHE A 247 6.79 7.82 -1.65
C PHE A 247 6.94 7.94 -3.17
N TYR A 248 6.42 6.98 -3.95
CA TYR A 248 6.53 7.03 -5.40
C TYR A 248 5.67 8.13 -6.03
N VAL A 249 4.48 8.41 -5.49
CA VAL A 249 3.63 9.54 -5.92
C VAL A 249 4.35 10.87 -5.71
N PHE A 250 4.89 11.09 -4.51
CA PHE A 250 5.63 12.32 -4.21
C PHE A 250 6.93 12.42 -5.02
N LEU A 251 7.62 11.32 -5.28
CA LEU A 251 8.79 11.28 -6.15
C LEU A 251 8.43 11.70 -7.59
N PHE A 252 7.33 11.17 -8.11
CA PHE A 252 6.84 11.53 -9.43
C PHE A 252 6.46 13.02 -9.53
N LEU A 253 5.92 13.61 -8.48
CA LEU A 253 5.63 15.05 -8.40
C LEU A 253 6.91 15.88 -8.21
N TYR A 254 7.84 15.41 -7.40
CA TYR A 254 9.08 16.13 -7.07
C TYR A 254 9.98 16.32 -8.28
N ILE A 255 10.22 15.27 -9.07
CA ILE A 255 11.14 15.32 -10.20
C ILE A 255 10.83 16.47 -11.18
N PRO A 256 9.61 16.61 -11.73
CA PRO A 256 9.31 17.70 -12.66
C PRO A 256 9.35 19.08 -12.00
N VAL A 257 8.91 19.22 -10.74
CA VAL A 257 8.97 20.47 -9.99
C VAL A 257 10.43 20.88 -9.77
N PHE A 258 11.30 19.95 -9.37
CA PHE A 258 12.72 20.18 -9.20
C PHE A 258 13.39 20.63 -10.50
N LEU A 259 13.19 19.90 -11.58
CA LEU A 259 13.74 20.24 -12.90
C LEU A 259 13.26 21.61 -13.39
N PHE A 260 11.98 21.91 -13.19
CA PHE A 260 11.43 23.21 -13.53
C PHE A 260 12.06 24.34 -12.69
N THR A 261 12.27 24.11 -11.38
CA THR A 261 12.92 25.08 -10.49
C THR A 261 14.36 25.34 -10.88
N VAL A 262 15.13 24.28 -11.17
CA VAL A 262 16.52 24.39 -11.66
C VAL A 262 16.56 25.20 -12.96
N ARG A 263 15.68 24.89 -13.91
CA ARG A 263 15.57 25.64 -15.16
C ARG A 263 15.32 27.13 -14.91
N ARG A 264 14.39 27.45 -13.99
CA ARG A 264 14.07 28.84 -13.62
C ARG A 264 15.25 29.55 -12.95
N LEU A 265 15.94 28.88 -12.04
CA LEU A 265 17.15 29.40 -11.39
C LEU A 265 18.24 29.76 -12.42
N ILE A 266 18.47 28.87 -13.36
CA ILE A 266 19.44 29.11 -14.43
C ILE A 266 19.02 30.31 -15.28
N GLN A 267 17.74 30.39 -15.66
CA GLN A 267 17.21 31.52 -16.45
C GLN A 267 17.35 32.86 -15.72
N THR A 268 17.06 32.91 -14.42
CA THR A 268 17.06 34.19 -13.67
C THR A 268 18.45 34.63 -13.23
N LYS A 269 19.37 33.70 -12.94
CA LYS A 269 20.73 34.05 -12.43
C LYS A 269 21.81 34.00 -13.47
N ILE A 270 21.73 33.10 -14.44
CA ILE A 270 22.80 32.89 -15.44
C ILE A 270 22.47 33.62 -16.75
N PHE A 271 21.17 33.68 -17.08
CA PHE A 271 20.67 34.35 -18.28
C PHE A 271 19.63 35.42 -17.89
N PRO A 272 20.07 36.59 -17.45
CA PRO A 272 19.16 37.69 -17.15
C PRO A 272 18.40 38.19 -18.39
N ASN A 273 18.81 37.80 -19.58
CA ASN A 273 18.17 38.18 -20.83
C ASN A 273 17.20 37.08 -21.30
N PRO A 274 15.84 37.31 -21.26
CA PRO A 274 14.83 36.29 -21.56
C PRO A 274 14.82 35.80 -23.04
N GLU A 275 15.57 36.48 -23.93
CA GLU A 275 15.62 36.16 -25.36
C GLU A 275 16.55 35.01 -25.72
N ILE A 276 17.43 34.54 -24.80
CA ILE A 276 18.35 33.45 -25.08
C ILE A 276 17.68 32.10 -24.72
N PRO A 277 17.35 31.27 -25.72
CA PRO A 277 16.78 29.97 -25.44
C PRO A 277 17.77 29.06 -24.69
N LEU A 278 17.30 28.36 -23.66
CA LEU A 278 18.07 27.36 -22.91
C LEU A 278 18.27 26.12 -23.79
N THR A 279 19.34 26.13 -24.58
CA THR A 279 19.81 24.94 -25.29
C THR A 279 20.96 24.29 -24.49
N PHE A 280 21.09 22.97 -24.57
CA PHE A 280 22.18 22.23 -23.93
C PHE A 280 23.57 22.82 -24.30
N ARG A 281 23.71 23.32 -25.54
CA ARG A 281 24.93 23.96 -26.04
C ARG A 281 25.28 25.24 -25.28
N ASN A 282 24.28 26.04 -24.93
CA ASN A 282 24.45 27.27 -24.15
C ASN A 282 24.79 26.96 -22.69
N LEU A 283 24.21 25.93 -22.11
CA LEU A 283 24.49 25.46 -20.74
C LEU A 283 25.96 25.01 -20.60
N VAL A 284 26.45 24.21 -21.53
CA VAL A 284 27.86 23.74 -21.57
C VAL A 284 28.84 24.88 -21.71
N LYS A 285 28.51 25.91 -22.50
CA LYS A 285 29.39 27.09 -22.67
C LYS A 285 29.59 27.87 -21.37
N TYR A 286 28.54 27.97 -20.50
CA TYR A 286 28.59 28.67 -19.19
C TYR A 286 29.12 27.81 -18.05
N MET A 287 29.11 26.48 -18.17
CA MET A 287 29.76 25.58 -17.22
C MET A 287 31.26 25.45 -17.40
N ARG A 288 31.84 25.99 -18.47
CA ARG A 288 33.30 26.00 -18.60
C ARG A 288 33.89 26.93 -17.54
N PRO A 289 34.85 26.45 -16.73
CA PRO A 289 35.52 27.31 -15.76
C PRO A 289 36.11 28.51 -16.51
N VAL A 290 35.86 29.70 -15.99
CA VAL A 290 36.48 30.94 -16.50
C VAL A 290 37.97 30.73 -16.37
N GLY A 291 38.62 30.45 -17.53
CA GLY A 291 40.06 30.30 -17.60
C GLY A 291 40.70 31.56 -17.05
N ARG A 292 41.75 31.40 -16.24
CA ARG A 292 42.57 32.46 -15.69
C ARG A 292 42.78 33.56 -16.74
N GLN A 293 42.23 34.75 -16.47
CA GLN A 293 42.68 35.94 -17.19
C GLN A 293 44.17 36.12 -16.86
N ASN A 294 45.00 35.98 -17.88
CA ASN A 294 46.41 36.34 -17.80
C ASN A 294 46.51 37.81 -17.39
N THR A 295 46.87 38.04 -16.15
CA THR A 295 47.37 39.35 -15.72
C THR A 295 48.77 39.52 -16.33
N GLU A 296 48.84 40.05 -17.55
CA GLU A 296 50.08 40.67 -18.02
C GLU A 296 50.37 41.93 -17.20
N PHE A 297 51.27 41.77 -16.26
CA PHE A 297 51.94 42.89 -15.64
C PHE A 297 52.93 43.46 -16.70
N THR A 298 52.60 44.57 -17.35
CA THR A 298 53.60 45.43 -18.05
C THR A 298 54.36 46.20 -16.99
N ARG A 299 55.68 46.04 -17.06
CA ARG A 299 56.68 46.89 -16.41
C ARG A 299 56.77 48.21 -17.15
#